data_7ed7d39ca8430cb1483eda2d6eeef58e
#
_entry.id   7ed7d39ca8430cb1483eda2d6eeef58e
#
_cell.length_a   1.000
_cell.length_b   1.000
_cell.length_c   1.000
_cell.angle_alpha   90.00
_cell.angle_beta   90.00
_cell.angle_gamma   90.00
#
_symmetry.space_group_name_H-M   'P 1'
#
loop_
_entity.id
_entity.type
_entity.pdbx_description
1 polymer ?
#
loop_
_entity_poly.entity_id
_entity_poly.type
_entity_poly.pdbx_seq_one_letter_code
_entity_poly.pdbx_strand_id
1 'polypeptide(L)'
;MIRPSVNEPRTIIDHLRSRAARTPHALHARYVHPDRPPDEQSYGQLERRTRQFAAALAGAGTPRQRVVLVILQHHADMLPAFYGAMWLGAIPAFLPFPTGKLHIGKYWSDLARLVERTVPHAIVTYRELADELTGLLKSVPTPPAVLLHDEVGAEAPLAPDPPPANPEEVACIQYSSGSTGLQKGAALSHRAILAECAGVGEFFGLGADDHFVTWVPLYHDWGLVCDAIHPLVLGAPFTLLSPIHWVARPAAVLDVITKYKATVYWHPNFAFNFMAKRVKEEELAGVDLSSLRLCGNGAEPCLYESHEMFARRFAKVGFDRRALGIVYGMAEVVNSVIGAGGMRGPGASEPIRVDTIDRKALQEQHKAVPVPAGSHGGLPMLGVGRGFQGTSFKIVDDDRKEVPDRTVGEIAIQSRCLFHGYYRNEQATAERVQDGWYFGGDLGYRAEGILYVTGRKSDLIIIGGENIYPQDIEYMVAEHPQVVAGRVAAIGVEDAELGTQKLIVIAESKSDDPAVHDELVRFVRREVAARLNVRCDRVYVAPHKWLYKTSSGKISRLPNLARLAELEPRASQPASEPAGPAGS
;
A
#
# COMPACT_ATOMS: atom_id res chain seq x y z
N MET A 1 3.29 -28.87 21.65
CA MET A 1 4.30 -28.15 20.84
C MET A 1 5.12 -29.20 20.10
N ILE A 2 4.84 -29.38 18.80
CA ILE A 2 5.64 -30.26 17.92
C ILE A 2 6.93 -29.49 17.65
N ARG A 3 8.10 -30.04 18.05
CA ARG A 3 9.38 -29.45 17.66
C ARG A 3 9.50 -29.60 16.15
N PRO A 4 9.73 -28.49 15.38
CA PRO A 4 9.96 -28.59 13.95
C PRO A 4 11.16 -29.52 13.69
N SER A 5 11.08 -30.31 12.62
CA SER A 5 12.19 -31.15 12.21
C SER A 5 13.40 -30.26 11.85
N VAL A 6 14.61 -30.75 12.09
CA VAL A 6 15.87 -30.00 11.84
C VAL A 6 16.02 -29.55 10.37
N ASN A 7 15.19 -30.08 9.46
CA ASN A 7 15.23 -29.84 8.01
C ASN A 7 14.13 -28.91 7.48
N GLU A 8 13.25 -28.36 8.32
CA GLU A 8 12.24 -27.42 7.84
C GLU A 8 12.82 -26.00 7.69
N PRO A 9 12.53 -25.30 6.57
CA PRO A 9 12.95 -23.93 6.37
C PRO A 9 12.44 -23.03 7.50
N ARG A 10 13.35 -22.29 8.12
CA ARG A 10 13.05 -21.42 9.27
C ARG A 10 13.19 -19.93 8.93
N THR A 11 13.81 -19.63 7.79
CA THR A 11 14.02 -18.29 7.27
C THR A 11 13.63 -18.21 5.81
N ILE A 12 13.45 -17.00 5.29
CA ILE A 12 13.13 -16.79 3.86
C ILE A 12 14.28 -17.32 2.99
N ILE A 13 15.52 -17.16 3.43
CA ILE A 13 16.69 -17.68 2.70
C ILE A 13 16.74 -19.20 2.71
N ASP A 14 16.30 -19.85 3.79
CA ASP A 14 16.18 -21.32 3.82
C ASP A 14 15.15 -21.81 2.79
N HIS A 15 14.03 -21.10 2.62
CA HIS A 15 13.06 -21.39 1.55
C HIS A 15 13.69 -21.26 0.18
N LEU A 16 14.39 -20.16 -0.11
CA LEU A 16 15.09 -19.97 -1.39
C LEU A 16 16.06 -21.12 -1.69
N ARG A 17 16.94 -21.45 -0.72
CA ARG A 17 17.92 -22.54 -0.86
C ARG A 17 17.24 -23.89 -1.08
N SER A 18 16.19 -24.18 -0.30
CA SER A 18 15.42 -25.42 -0.43
C SER A 18 14.77 -25.56 -1.82
N ARG A 19 14.20 -24.46 -2.37
CA ARG A 19 13.60 -24.44 -3.70
C ARG A 19 14.67 -24.60 -4.79
N ALA A 20 15.77 -23.88 -4.71
CA ALA A 20 16.88 -23.98 -5.66
C ALA A 20 17.51 -25.38 -5.68
N ALA A 21 17.60 -26.05 -4.52
CA ALA A 21 18.13 -27.41 -4.43
C ALA A 21 17.15 -28.47 -4.97
N ARG A 22 15.83 -28.31 -4.71
CA ARG A 22 14.81 -29.30 -5.07
C ARG A 22 14.31 -29.16 -6.50
N THR A 23 14.13 -27.92 -6.95
CA THR A 23 13.50 -27.60 -8.24
C THR A 23 14.24 -26.45 -8.95
N PRO A 24 15.56 -26.59 -9.23
CA PRO A 24 16.39 -25.48 -9.74
C PRO A 24 15.88 -24.87 -11.05
N HIS A 25 15.23 -25.67 -11.89
CA HIS A 25 14.73 -25.26 -13.20
C HIS A 25 13.26 -24.80 -13.17
N ALA A 26 12.56 -24.98 -12.04
CA ALA A 26 11.20 -24.49 -11.93
C ALA A 26 11.18 -22.95 -11.94
N LEU A 27 10.18 -22.41 -12.62
CA LEU A 27 9.98 -20.98 -12.71
C LEU A 27 9.66 -20.40 -11.34
N HIS A 28 10.38 -19.35 -10.96
CA HIS A 28 10.05 -18.50 -9.82
C HIS A 28 9.30 -17.24 -10.24
N ALA A 29 9.87 -16.49 -11.19
CA ALA A 29 9.34 -15.18 -11.56
C ALA A 29 9.35 -14.92 -13.06
N ARG A 30 8.36 -14.12 -13.54
CA ARG A 30 8.37 -13.44 -14.83
C ARG A 30 8.29 -11.93 -14.61
N TYR A 31 9.17 -11.20 -15.28
CA TYR A 31 9.15 -9.74 -15.30
C TYR A 31 8.67 -9.29 -16.68
N VAL A 32 7.42 -8.78 -16.74
CA VAL A 32 6.77 -8.42 -18.01
C VAL A 32 7.16 -7.02 -18.44
N HIS A 33 7.57 -6.89 -19.69
CA HIS A 33 7.91 -5.61 -20.33
C HIS A 33 6.89 -5.28 -21.43
N PRO A 34 6.66 -3.98 -21.74
CA PRO A 34 5.69 -3.59 -22.77
C PRO A 34 6.15 -3.90 -24.20
N ASP A 35 7.45 -3.93 -24.43
CA ASP A 35 8.10 -3.85 -25.76
C ASP A 35 9.02 -5.04 -26.08
N ARG A 36 9.19 -5.99 -25.15
CA ARG A 36 10.00 -7.17 -25.32
C ARG A 36 9.44 -8.38 -24.56
N PRO A 37 9.89 -9.60 -24.88
CA PRO A 37 9.52 -10.79 -24.11
C PRO A 37 9.85 -10.63 -22.61
N PRO A 38 9.08 -11.29 -21.73
CA PRO A 38 9.36 -11.24 -20.29
C PRO A 38 10.69 -11.91 -19.97
N ASP A 39 11.40 -11.36 -18.98
CA ASP A 39 12.52 -12.04 -18.36
C ASP A 39 11.96 -13.15 -17.45
N GLU A 40 12.38 -14.38 -17.66
CA GLU A 40 12.03 -15.50 -16.82
C GLU A 40 13.20 -15.88 -15.91
N GLN A 41 12.90 -16.11 -14.64
CA GLN A 41 13.90 -16.45 -13.63
C GLN A 41 13.48 -17.74 -12.90
N SER A 42 14.30 -18.78 -13.00
CA SER A 42 14.12 -20.02 -12.24
C SER A 42 14.65 -19.88 -10.81
N TYR A 43 14.32 -20.82 -9.92
CA TYR A 43 14.84 -20.83 -8.55
C TYR A 43 16.37 -20.95 -8.50
N GLY A 44 16.99 -21.74 -9.38
CA GLY A 44 18.44 -21.84 -9.47
C GLY A 44 19.10 -20.54 -9.94
N GLN A 45 18.49 -19.86 -10.91
CA GLN A 45 18.96 -18.54 -11.37
C GLN A 45 18.81 -17.48 -10.27
N LEU A 46 17.69 -17.49 -9.56
CA LEU A 46 17.46 -16.58 -8.43
C LEU A 46 18.52 -16.78 -7.34
N GLU A 47 18.79 -18.02 -6.91
CA GLU A 47 19.81 -18.31 -5.89
C GLU A 47 21.20 -17.87 -6.36
N ARG A 48 21.61 -18.26 -7.58
CA ARG A 48 22.91 -17.86 -8.14
C ARG A 48 23.07 -16.34 -8.13
N ARG A 49 22.07 -15.63 -8.63
CA ARG A 49 22.09 -14.16 -8.71
C ARG A 49 22.08 -13.51 -7.33
N THR A 50 21.32 -14.07 -6.38
CA THR A 50 21.32 -13.68 -4.96
C THR A 50 22.72 -13.78 -4.36
N ARG A 51 23.44 -14.87 -4.59
CA ARG A 51 24.81 -15.07 -4.09
C ARG A 51 25.81 -14.11 -4.72
N GLN A 52 25.60 -13.70 -5.96
CA GLN A 52 26.43 -12.68 -6.62
C GLN A 52 26.27 -11.32 -5.95
N PHE A 53 25.02 -10.89 -5.68
CA PHE A 53 24.76 -9.66 -4.93
C PHE A 53 25.28 -9.74 -3.49
N ALA A 54 25.14 -10.89 -2.83
CA ALA A 54 25.72 -11.11 -1.51
C ALA A 54 27.23 -10.94 -1.52
N ALA A 55 27.94 -11.50 -2.51
CA ALA A 55 29.39 -11.33 -2.66
C ALA A 55 29.79 -9.87 -2.91
N ALA A 56 29.05 -9.14 -3.75
CA ALA A 56 29.29 -7.71 -4.02
C ALA A 56 29.11 -6.86 -2.76
N LEU A 57 28.02 -7.11 -1.99
CA LEU A 57 27.76 -6.43 -0.73
C LEU A 57 28.81 -6.78 0.35
N ALA A 58 29.27 -8.03 0.40
CA ALA A 58 30.36 -8.44 1.29
C ALA A 58 31.67 -7.74 0.90
N GLY A 59 31.96 -7.60 -0.40
CA GLY A 59 33.09 -6.85 -0.92
C GLY A 59 33.04 -5.36 -0.54
N ALA A 60 31.85 -4.79 -0.42
CA ALA A 60 31.66 -3.44 0.13
C ALA A 60 31.69 -3.39 1.67
N GLY A 61 32.01 -4.50 2.34
CA GLY A 61 32.13 -4.58 3.79
C GLY A 61 30.81 -4.56 4.57
N THR A 62 29.68 -4.94 3.93
CA THR A 62 28.36 -4.90 4.57
C THR A 62 28.27 -5.83 5.77
N PRO A 63 28.08 -5.32 7.00
CA PRO A 63 27.98 -6.17 8.19
C PRO A 63 26.58 -6.76 8.36
N ARG A 64 26.52 -7.83 9.16
CA ARG A 64 25.24 -8.40 9.60
C ARG A 64 24.36 -7.36 10.33
N GLN A 65 23.04 -7.45 10.16
CA GLN A 65 22.04 -6.56 10.79
C GLN A 65 22.24 -5.05 10.49
N ARG A 66 22.94 -4.73 9.39
CA ARG A 66 23.00 -3.36 8.85
C ARG A 66 22.08 -3.22 7.67
N VAL A 67 21.51 -2.03 7.53
CA VAL A 67 20.52 -1.77 6.47
C VAL A 67 21.18 -1.63 5.11
N VAL A 68 20.57 -2.28 4.11
CA VAL A 68 20.85 -2.13 2.68
C VAL A 68 19.58 -1.64 1.99
N LEU A 69 19.63 -0.45 1.40
CA LEU A 69 18.53 0.07 0.61
C LEU A 69 18.60 -0.47 -0.83
N VAL A 70 17.46 -0.87 -1.37
CA VAL A 70 17.34 -1.32 -2.77
C VAL A 70 16.40 -0.36 -3.49
N ILE A 71 16.93 0.39 -4.45
CA ILE A 71 16.21 1.40 -5.23
C ILE A 71 16.39 1.06 -6.71
N LEU A 72 15.55 0.17 -7.22
CA LEU A 72 15.63 -0.31 -8.59
C LEU A 72 14.32 -0.06 -9.35
N GLN A 73 14.44 0.20 -10.63
CA GLN A 73 13.32 0.14 -11.57
C GLN A 73 12.90 -1.32 -11.79
N HIS A 74 11.84 -1.53 -12.56
CA HIS A 74 11.35 -2.86 -12.90
C HIS A 74 12.42 -3.69 -13.63
N HIS A 75 13.02 -4.64 -12.93
CA HIS A 75 14.15 -5.45 -13.41
C HIS A 75 14.23 -6.79 -12.66
N ALA A 76 14.77 -7.82 -13.31
CA ALA A 76 14.95 -9.16 -12.73
C ALA A 76 15.94 -9.20 -11.55
N ASP A 77 16.79 -8.19 -11.39
CA ASP A 77 17.72 -8.05 -10.26
C ASP A 77 17.10 -7.52 -8.96
N MET A 78 15.83 -7.08 -8.98
CA MET A 78 15.18 -6.52 -7.79
C MET A 78 15.24 -7.51 -6.61
N LEU A 79 14.71 -8.70 -6.79
CA LEU A 79 14.69 -9.73 -5.74
C LEU A 79 16.07 -10.31 -5.43
N PRO A 80 16.95 -10.60 -6.40
CA PRO A 80 18.32 -10.99 -6.13
C PRO A 80 19.10 -9.99 -5.27
N ALA A 81 18.97 -8.69 -5.50
CA ALA A 81 19.61 -7.64 -4.68
C ALA A 81 19.06 -7.64 -3.25
N PHE A 82 17.75 -7.75 -3.10
CA PHE A 82 17.07 -7.81 -1.81
C PHE A 82 17.48 -9.07 -1.02
N TYR A 83 17.38 -10.25 -1.63
CA TYR A 83 17.76 -11.51 -0.99
C TYR A 83 19.28 -11.61 -0.80
N GLY A 84 20.10 -10.94 -1.62
CA GLY A 84 21.55 -10.90 -1.47
C GLY A 84 21.97 -10.21 -0.17
N ALA A 85 21.31 -9.11 0.20
CA ALA A 85 21.51 -8.50 1.51
C ALA A 85 21.05 -9.44 2.65
N MET A 86 19.87 -10.06 2.50
CA MET A 86 19.34 -11.01 3.48
C MET A 86 20.22 -12.26 3.62
N TRP A 87 20.88 -12.71 2.53
CA TRP A 87 21.84 -13.82 2.51
C TRP A 87 23.02 -13.58 3.45
N LEU A 88 23.50 -12.34 3.54
CA LEU A 88 24.55 -11.93 4.48
C LEU A 88 24.04 -11.72 5.92
N GLY A 89 22.73 -11.83 6.15
CA GLY A 89 22.10 -11.44 7.40
C GLY A 89 22.05 -9.91 7.57
N ALA A 90 22.25 -9.12 6.53
CA ALA A 90 21.94 -7.70 6.49
C ALA A 90 20.42 -7.50 6.35
N ILE A 91 19.95 -6.28 6.58
CA ILE A 91 18.54 -5.92 6.58
C ILE A 91 18.20 -5.16 5.29
N PRO A 92 17.66 -5.81 4.26
CA PRO A 92 17.23 -5.13 3.05
C PRO A 92 15.97 -4.29 3.29
N ALA A 93 15.83 -3.21 2.53
CA ALA A 93 14.60 -2.44 2.42
C ALA A 93 14.44 -1.90 1.00
N PHE A 94 13.30 -2.16 0.36
CA PHE A 94 12.95 -1.52 -0.89
C PHE A 94 12.51 -0.08 -0.66
N LEU A 95 12.96 0.81 -1.54
CA LEU A 95 12.45 2.18 -1.63
C LEU A 95 11.95 2.47 -3.05
N PRO A 96 10.96 3.37 -3.19
CA PRO A 96 10.51 3.80 -4.50
C PRO A 96 11.63 4.55 -5.24
N PHE A 97 11.70 4.34 -6.55
CA PHE A 97 12.54 5.15 -7.44
C PHE A 97 11.77 6.41 -7.89
N PRO A 98 12.46 7.50 -8.29
CA PRO A 98 11.82 8.71 -8.77
C PRO A 98 11.02 8.44 -10.03
N THR A 99 9.77 8.90 -10.06
CA THR A 99 8.88 8.81 -11.21
C THR A 99 8.28 10.17 -11.52
N GLY A 100 7.84 10.39 -12.75
CA GLY A 100 7.16 11.63 -13.14
C GLY A 100 5.84 11.92 -12.39
N LYS A 101 5.42 11.03 -11.48
CA LYS A 101 4.26 11.20 -10.58
C LYS A 101 4.64 11.78 -9.23
N LEU A 102 5.93 11.70 -8.86
CA LEU A 102 6.45 12.23 -7.60
C LEU A 102 6.98 13.65 -7.81
N HIS A 103 6.81 14.51 -6.81
CA HIS A 103 7.47 15.81 -6.80
C HIS A 103 8.95 15.58 -6.49
N ILE A 104 9.81 15.80 -7.47
CA ILE A 104 11.22 15.41 -7.40
C ILE A 104 11.98 16.01 -6.22
N GLY A 105 11.77 17.31 -5.92
CA GLY A 105 12.41 17.96 -4.77
C GLY A 105 11.99 17.37 -3.42
N LYS A 106 10.71 16.96 -3.29
CA LYS A 106 10.21 16.26 -2.10
C LYS A 106 10.83 14.87 -1.99
N TYR A 107 10.93 14.13 -3.09
CA TYR A 107 11.56 12.81 -3.13
C TYR A 107 12.98 12.86 -2.57
N TRP A 108 13.81 13.78 -3.05
CA TRP A 108 15.20 13.94 -2.58
C TRP A 108 15.29 14.35 -1.12
N SER A 109 14.43 15.27 -0.68
CA SER A 109 14.37 15.69 0.73
C SER A 109 13.96 14.54 1.65
N ASP A 110 12.98 13.73 1.24
CA ASP A 110 12.51 12.59 2.03
C ASP A 110 13.58 11.49 2.07
N LEU A 111 14.26 11.22 0.95
CA LEU A 111 15.36 10.25 0.88
C LEU A 111 16.55 10.67 1.74
N ALA A 112 16.94 11.95 1.72
CA ALA A 112 18.01 12.47 2.57
C ALA A 112 17.72 12.21 4.05
N ARG A 113 16.54 12.61 4.52
CA ARG A 113 16.10 12.39 5.91
C ARG A 113 16.03 10.91 6.28
N LEU A 114 15.61 10.06 5.33
CA LEU A 114 15.58 8.62 5.56
C LEU A 114 16.98 8.05 5.69
N VAL A 115 17.93 8.44 4.83
CA VAL A 115 19.33 8.01 4.89
C VAL A 115 19.98 8.45 6.19
N GLU A 116 19.81 9.70 6.60
CA GLU A 116 20.32 10.22 7.89
C GLU A 116 19.81 9.42 9.09
N ARG A 117 18.51 9.13 9.13
CA ARG A 117 17.90 8.39 10.25
C ARG A 117 18.27 6.91 10.24
N THR A 118 18.26 6.28 9.07
CA THR A 118 18.45 4.84 8.90
C THR A 118 19.92 4.45 8.99
N VAL A 119 20.83 5.34 8.56
CA VAL A 119 22.27 5.12 8.41
C VAL A 119 22.54 3.79 7.66
N PRO A 120 22.05 3.64 6.43
CA PRO A 120 22.26 2.43 5.66
C PRO A 120 23.74 2.21 5.39
N HIS A 121 24.16 0.94 5.30
CA HIS A 121 25.55 0.62 4.96
C HIS A 121 25.78 0.68 3.44
N ALA A 122 24.79 0.25 2.66
CA ALA A 122 24.86 0.26 1.21
C ALA A 122 23.52 0.64 0.57
N ILE A 123 23.58 1.13 -0.66
CA ILE A 123 22.44 1.36 -1.56
C ILE A 123 22.72 0.60 -2.85
N VAL A 124 21.85 -0.34 -3.21
CA VAL A 124 21.87 -0.99 -4.53
C VAL A 124 20.93 -0.24 -5.45
N THR A 125 21.45 0.24 -6.58
CA THR A 125 20.67 1.09 -7.48
C THR A 125 21.09 0.94 -8.95
N TYR A 126 20.55 1.78 -9.83
CA TYR A 126 20.89 1.89 -11.25
C TYR A 126 21.65 3.19 -11.52
N ARG A 127 22.35 3.24 -12.65
CA ARG A 127 23.39 4.27 -12.95
C ARG A 127 22.84 5.70 -12.86
N GLU A 128 21.72 5.98 -13.50
CA GLU A 128 21.16 7.33 -13.54
C GLU A 128 20.79 7.84 -12.14
N LEU A 129 20.30 6.97 -11.27
CA LEU A 129 19.98 7.36 -9.89
C LEU A 129 21.24 7.50 -9.04
N ALA A 130 22.28 6.70 -9.29
CA ALA A 130 23.54 6.79 -8.56
C ALA A 130 24.25 8.13 -8.79
N ASP A 131 24.19 8.66 -10.02
CA ASP A 131 24.75 9.97 -10.35
C ASP A 131 24.08 11.09 -9.55
N GLU A 132 22.74 11.06 -9.44
CA GLU A 132 21.98 12.01 -8.64
C GLU A 132 22.20 11.82 -7.12
N LEU A 133 22.28 10.57 -6.64
CA LEU A 133 22.57 10.23 -5.24
C LEU A 133 23.93 10.76 -4.78
N THR A 134 24.92 10.77 -5.64
CA THR A 134 26.26 11.25 -5.31
C THR A 134 26.25 12.68 -4.77
N GLY A 135 25.38 13.54 -5.30
CA GLY A 135 25.18 14.89 -4.80
C GLY A 135 24.59 14.95 -3.39
N LEU A 136 23.55 14.15 -3.15
CA LEU A 136 22.85 14.05 -1.87
C LEU A 136 23.77 13.47 -0.78
N LEU A 137 24.53 12.44 -1.10
CA LEU A 137 25.37 11.72 -0.13
C LEU A 137 26.60 12.51 0.33
N LYS A 138 26.99 13.57 -0.37
CA LYS A 138 28.10 14.46 0.06
C LYS A 138 27.86 15.13 1.42
N SER A 139 26.60 15.35 1.79
CA SER A 139 26.21 15.97 3.06
C SER A 139 26.04 14.96 4.20
N VAL A 140 26.10 13.66 3.90
CA VAL A 140 25.90 12.59 4.90
C VAL A 140 27.21 12.29 5.62
N PRO A 141 27.26 12.35 6.97
CA PRO A 141 28.51 12.14 7.73
C PRO A 141 29.14 10.75 7.50
N THR A 142 28.30 9.73 7.28
CA THR A 142 28.75 8.37 6.95
C THR A 142 27.99 7.91 5.72
N PRO A 143 28.50 8.24 4.51
CA PRO A 143 27.80 7.89 3.28
C PRO A 143 27.78 6.37 3.07
N PRO A 144 26.65 5.80 2.65
CA PRO A 144 26.56 4.39 2.29
C PRO A 144 27.38 4.10 1.02
N ALA A 145 27.86 2.87 0.89
CA ALA A 145 28.41 2.37 -0.37
C ALA A 145 27.28 2.33 -1.43
N VAL A 146 27.56 2.81 -2.64
CA VAL A 146 26.62 2.73 -3.77
C VAL A 146 27.06 1.61 -4.70
N LEU A 147 26.21 0.61 -4.90
CA LEU A 147 26.44 -0.51 -5.81
C LEU A 147 25.50 -0.40 -7.00
N LEU A 148 26.03 -0.46 -8.21
CA LEU A 148 25.24 -0.53 -9.42
C LEU A 148 24.87 -1.98 -9.72
N HIS A 149 23.58 -2.25 -9.93
CA HIS A 149 23.11 -3.62 -10.16
C HIS A 149 23.66 -4.22 -11.45
N ASP A 150 23.90 -3.42 -12.48
CA ASP A 150 24.47 -3.82 -13.77
C ASP A 150 25.99 -4.08 -13.72
N GLU A 151 26.70 -3.59 -12.71
CA GLU A 151 28.12 -3.88 -12.47
C GLU A 151 28.34 -5.21 -11.72
N VAL A 152 27.29 -5.76 -11.11
CA VAL A 152 27.34 -7.14 -10.60
C VAL A 152 27.22 -8.11 -11.78
N GLY A 153 28.34 -8.41 -12.41
CA GLY A 153 28.38 -9.21 -13.64
C GLY A 153 27.82 -10.63 -13.49
N ALA A 154 27.44 -11.24 -14.61
CA ALA A 154 26.89 -12.62 -14.63
C ALA A 154 27.91 -13.67 -14.14
N GLU A 155 29.21 -13.37 -14.25
CA GLU A 155 30.33 -14.22 -13.78
C GLU A 155 30.93 -13.74 -12.45
N ALA A 156 30.24 -12.83 -11.73
CA ALA A 156 30.67 -12.38 -10.42
C ALA A 156 30.81 -13.56 -9.44
N PRO A 157 31.73 -13.48 -8.46
CA PRO A 157 31.89 -14.51 -7.44
C PRO A 157 30.58 -14.82 -6.71
N LEU A 158 30.44 -16.07 -6.27
CA LEU A 158 29.31 -16.48 -5.44
C LEU A 158 29.69 -16.38 -3.96
N ALA A 159 28.90 -15.71 -3.16
CA ALA A 159 29.05 -15.76 -1.71
C ALA A 159 28.96 -17.22 -1.21
N PRO A 160 29.67 -17.59 -0.13
CA PRO A 160 29.49 -18.87 0.53
C PRO A 160 28.07 -19.02 1.06
N ASP A 161 27.77 -20.22 1.56
CA ASP A 161 26.50 -20.46 2.23
C ASP A 161 26.27 -19.44 3.36
N PRO A 162 25.04 -19.00 3.57
CA PRO A 162 24.74 -17.98 4.57
C PRO A 162 25.02 -18.55 5.99
N PRO A 163 25.44 -17.72 6.93
CA PRO A 163 25.51 -18.13 8.31
C PRO A 163 24.12 -18.52 8.81
N PRO A 164 24.02 -19.45 9.78
CA PRO A 164 22.73 -19.78 10.38
C PRO A 164 22.03 -18.51 10.88
N ALA A 165 20.79 -18.29 10.42
CA ALA A 165 19.98 -17.16 10.84
C ALA A 165 18.99 -17.56 11.93
N ASN A 166 18.79 -16.68 12.92
CA ASN A 166 17.72 -16.84 13.88
C ASN A 166 16.41 -16.34 13.23
N PRO A 167 15.32 -17.12 13.26
CA PRO A 167 14.02 -16.67 12.76
C PRO A 167 13.52 -15.36 13.38
N GLU A 168 13.96 -15.03 14.60
CA GLU A 168 13.61 -13.77 15.25
C GLU A 168 14.45 -12.57 14.78
N GLU A 169 15.52 -12.76 14.01
CA GLU A 169 16.25 -11.63 13.44
C GLU A 169 15.40 -10.85 12.46
N VAL A 170 15.66 -9.53 12.40
CA VAL A 170 15.02 -8.67 11.42
C VAL A 170 15.43 -9.09 10.01
N ALA A 171 14.45 -9.57 9.25
CA ALA A 171 14.62 -10.01 7.87
C ALA A 171 14.63 -8.85 6.88
N CYS A 172 13.76 -7.86 7.11
CA CYS A 172 13.70 -6.65 6.28
C CYS A 172 13.03 -5.49 7.03
N ILE A 173 13.17 -4.30 6.47
CA ILE A 173 12.40 -3.12 6.89
C ILE A 173 11.41 -2.78 5.78
N GLN A 174 10.15 -2.64 6.18
CA GLN A 174 9.09 -2.11 5.31
C GLN A 174 8.78 -0.68 5.69
N TYR A 175 9.07 0.27 4.79
CA TYR A 175 8.75 1.67 5.03
C TYR A 175 7.30 1.96 4.69
N SER A 176 6.54 2.41 5.68
CA SER A 176 5.16 2.86 5.47
C SER A 176 5.14 4.28 4.91
N SER A 177 4.17 4.56 4.04
CA SER A 177 3.99 5.89 3.42
C SER A 177 3.47 6.98 4.37
N GLY A 178 3.58 6.81 5.68
CA GLY A 178 3.08 7.63 6.78
C GLY A 178 2.35 8.93 6.42
N SER A 179 1.12 9.11 6.87
CA SER A 179 0.33 10.33 6.66
C SER A 179 0.99 11.60 7.23
N THR A 180 1.94 11.44 8.15
CA THR A 180 2.66 12.52 8.86
C THR A 180 3.95 12.98 8.16
N GLY A 181 4.26 12.49 6.95
CA GLY A 181 5.39 12.95 6.14
C GLY A 181 6.73 12.28 6.43
N LEU A 182 6.97 11.70 7.60
CA LEU A 182 8.18 10.93 7.90
C LEU A 182 7.86 9.43 7.82
N GLN A 183 8.46 8.75 6.86
CA GLN A 183 8.30 7.30 6.71
C GLN A 183 8.82 6.58 7.96
N LYS A 184 7.99 5.70 8.54
CA LYS A 184 8.39 4.81 9.63
C LYS A 184 8.75 3.45 9.04
N GLY A 185 9.88 2.90 9.41
CA GLY A 185 10.33 1.59 8.96
C GLY A 185 9.89 0.50 9.94
N ALA A 186 8.91 -0.32 9.58
CA ALA A 186 8.52 -1.50 10.35
C ALA A 186 9.61 -2.58 10.20
N ALA A 187 10.23 -2.99 11.31
CA ALA A 187 11.24 -4.03 11.33
C ALA A 187 10.56 -5.41 11.46
N LEU A 188 10.64 -6.21 10.39
CA LEU A 188 9.95 -7.48 10.25
C LEU A 188 10.93 -8.65 10.40
N SER A 189 10.63 -9.60 11.29
CA SER A 189 11.43 -10.82 11.44
C SER A 189 11.05 -11.87 10.41
N HIS A 190 11.98 -12.81 10.16
CA HIS A 190 11.68 -13.98 9.33
C HIS A 190 10.46 -14.74 9.86
N ARG A 191 10.38 -14.95 11.19
CA ARG A 191 9.25 -15.63 11.82
C ARG A 191 7.92 -14.94 11.55
N ALA A 192 7.87 -13.61 11.70
CA ALA A 192 6.63 -12.85 11.50
C ALA A 192 6.15 -12.95 10.03
N ILE A 193 7.07 -12.81 9.07
CA ILE A 193 6.75 -12.91 7.64
C ILE A 193 6.27 -14.33 7.28
N LEU A 194 6.98 -15.37 7.75
CA LEU A 194 6.57 -16.75 7.48
C LEU A 194 5.25 -17.12 8.16
N ALA A 195 4.97 -16.55 9.34
CA ALA A 195 3.70 -16.73 10.03
C ALA A 195 2.53 -16.09 9.26
N GLU A 196 2.75 -14.94 8.65
CA GLU A 196 1.76 -14.28 7.77
C GLU A 196 1.53 -15.12 6.51
N CYS A 197 2.60 -15.52 5.81
CA CYS A 197 2.49 -16.39 4.64
C CYS A 197 1.69 -17.68 4.95
N ALA A 198 1.93 -18.28 6.11
CA ALA A 198 1.18 -19.46 6.54
C ALA A 198 -0.30 -19.14 6.79
N GLY A 199 -0.60 -18.02 7.47
CA GLY A 199 -1.98 -17.61 7.79
C GLY A 199 -2.81 -17.30 6.54
N VAL A 200 -2.25 -16.49 5.62
CA VAL A 200 -2.89 -16.16 4.33
C VAL A 200 -3.01 -17.41 3.46
N GLY A 201 -1.94 -18.21 3.39
CA GLY A 201 -1.91 -19.45 2.61
C GLY A 201 -2.97 -20.43 3.06
N GLU A 202 -3.08 -20.69 4.36
CA GLU A 202 -4.12 -21.54 4.94
C GLU A 202 -5.53 -21.00 4.67
N PHE A 203 -5.75 -19.71 4.96
CA PHE A 203 -7.07 -19.09 4.87
C PHE A 203 -7.64 -19.12 3.44
N PHE A 204 -6.84 -18.80 2.43
CA PHE A 204 -7.26 -18.78 1.02
C PHE A 204 -6.93 -20.09 0.27
N GLY A 205 -6.40 -21.11 0.96
CA GLY A 205 -6.01 -22.38 0.37
C GLY A 205 -4.96 -22.22 -0.74
N LEU A 206 -3.95 -21.36 -0.52
CA LEU A 206 -2.87 -21.10 -1.49
C LEU A 206 -1.82 -22.20 -1.46
N GLY A 207 -1.29 -22.56 -2.63
CA GLY A 207 -0.33 -23.64 -2.76
C GLY A 207 0.62 -23.49 -3.95
N ALA A 208 1.44 -24.50 -4.17
CA ALA A 208 2.40 -24.53 -5.28
C ALA A 208 1.74 -24.64 -6.67
N ASP A 209 0.46 -24.99 -6.71
CA ASP A 209 -0.36 -25.06 -7.93
C ASP A 209 -0.94 -23.68 -8.34
N ASP A 210 -0.71 -22.66 -7.53
CA ASP A 210 -1.13 -21.30 -7.85
C ASP A 210 -0.13 -20.57 -8.73
N HIS A 211 -0.62 -19.53 -9.40
CA HIS A 211 0.18 -18.58 -10.14
C HIS A 211 -0.26 -17.17 -9.78
N PHE A 212 0.63 -16.43 -9.15
CA PHE A 212 0.38 -15.06 -8.73
C PHE A 212 0.66 -14.09 -9.88
N VAL A 213 -0.17 -13.08 -10.02
CA VAL A 213 0.08 -11.95 -10.92
C VAL A 213 -0.07 -10.65 -10.16
N THR A 214 0.87 -9.73 -10.37
CA THR A 214 0.85 -8.43 -9.69
C THR A 214 1.47 -7.33 -10.54
N TRP A 215 1.06 -6.10 -10.26
CA TRP A 215 1.71 -4.86 -10.67
C TRP A 215 2.03 -3.98 -9.44
N VAL A 216 1.68 -4.48 -8.24
CA VAL A 216 1.94 -3.75 -7.00
C VAL A 216 3.45 -3.66 -6.77
N PRO A 217 3.99 -2.46 -6.49
CA PRO A 217 5.43 -2.30 -6.33
C PRO A 217 5.99 -3.08 -5.14
N LEU A 218 7.22 -3.60 -5.26
CA LEU A 218 7.89 -4.33 -4.18
C LEU A 218 8.31 -3.44 -2.99
N TYR A 219 8.31 -2.12 -3.14
CA TYR A 219 8.48 -1.21 -2.00
C TYR A 219 7.20 -1.03 -1.17
N HIS A 220 6.10 -1.66 -1.57
CA HIS A 220 4.88 -1.81 -0.77
C HIS A 220 4.86 -3.20 -0.14
N ASP A 221 4.44 -3.30 1.13
CA ASP A 221 4.33 -4.57 1.86
C ASP A 221 3.53 -5.62 1.10
N TRP A 222 2.46 -5.23 0.44
CA TRP A 222 1.64 -6.13 -0.36
C TRP A 222 2.40 -6.76 -1.52
N GLY A 223 3.05 -5.94 -2.36
CA GLY A 223 3.85 -6.44 -3.48
C GLY A 223 5.03 -7.29 -3.02
N LEU A 224 5.69 -6.89 -1.91
CA LEU A 224 6.85 -7.63 -1.40
C LEU A 224 6.44 -8.95 -0.74
N VAL A 225 5.49 -8.90 0.20
CA VAL A 225 5.18 -10.08 1.02
C VAL A 225 4.18 -10.98 0.30
N CYS A 226 2.99 -10.47 -0.06
CA CYS A 226 1.95 -11.30 -0.65
C CYS A 226 2.27 -11.78 -2.07
N ASP A 227 2.97 -10.95 -2.86
CA ASP A 227 3.16 -11.25 -4.29
C ASP A 227 4.56 -11.73 -4.67
N ALA A 228 5.58 -11.60 -3.78
CA ALA A 228 6.94 -12.06 -4.08
C ALA A 228 7.47 -13.06 -3.05
N ILE A 229 7.39 -12.78 -1.73
CA ILE A 229 7.89 -13.71 -0.71
C ILE A 229 6.95 -14.90 -0.53
N HIS A 230 5.64 -14.68 -0.51
CA HIS A 230 4.67 -15.75 -0.34
C HIS A 230 4.76 -16.82 -1.47
N PRO A 231 4.78 -16.45 -2.77
CA PRO A 231 5.05 -17.42 -3.84
C PRO A 231 6.36 -18.21 -3.66
N LEU A 232 7.45 -17.55 -3.23
CA LEU A 232 8.71 -18.24 -2.92
C LEU A 232 8.51 -19.31 -1.82
N VAL A 233 7.82 -18.96 -0.74
CA VAL A 233 7.53 -19.88 0.37
C VAL A 233 6.68 -21.06 -0.10
N LEU A 234 5.63 -20.81 -0.88
CA LEU A 234 4.75 -21.84 -1.43
C LEU A 234 5.42 -22.71 -2.51
N GLY A 235 6.39 -22.17 -3.24
CA GLY A 235 6.97 -22.79 -4.44
C GLY A 235 6.11 -22.56 -5.68
N ALA A 236 5.30 -21.51 -5.68
CA ALA A 236 4.46 -21.07 -6.77
C ALA A 236 5.20 -20.05 -7.65
N PRO A 237 4.93 -19.98 -8.96
CA PRO A 237 5.43 -18.90 -9.79
C PRO A 237 4.64 -17.60 -9.58
N PHE A 238 5.29 -16.47 -9.85
CA PHE A 238 4.59 -15.20 -9.97
C PHE A 238 4.99 -14.43 -11.22
N THR A 239 4.11 -13.52 -11.66
CA THR A 239 4.36 -12.64 -12.80
C THR A 239 4.18 -11.20 -12.37
N LEU A 240 5.23 -10.40 -12.53
CA LEU A 240 5.28 -8.99 -12.14
C LEU A 240 5.22 -8.09 -13.38
N LEU A 241 4.28 -7.15 -13.40
CA LEU A 241 4.22 -6.04 -14.33
C LEU A 241 4.75 -4.77 -13.65
N SER A 242 5.35 -3.87 -14.44
CA SER A 242 5.66 -2.54 -13.91
C SER A 242 4.37 -1.77 -13.60
N PRO A 243 4.28 -1.06 -12.45
CA PRO A 243 3.16 -0.16 -12.16
C PRO A 243 2.92 0.90 -13.24
N ILE A 244 3.99 1.36 -13.88
CA ILE A 244 3.91 2.36 -14.96
C ILE A 244 3.25 1.74 -16.19
N HIS A 245 3.66 0.53 -16.56
CA HIS A 245 3.06 -0.22 -17.66
C HIS A 245 1.57 -0.49 -17.41
N TRP A 246 1.22 -0.98 -16.21
CA TRP A 246 -0.18 -1.25 -15.87
C TRP A 246 -1.06 0.01 -15.90
N VAL A 247 -0.58 1.14 -15.39
CA VAL A 247 -1.34 2.41 -15.44
C VAL A 247 -1.55 2.89 -16.88
N ALA A 248 -0.55 2.71 -17.74
CA ALA A 248 -0.66 3.08 -19.17
C ALA A 248 -1.64 2.17 -19.92
N ARG A 249 -1.61 0.85 -19.63
CA ARG A 249 -2.46 -0.16 -20.26
C ARG A 249 -2.95 -1.17 -19.23
N PRO A 250 -4.06 -0.88 -18.51
CA PRO A 250 -4.58 -1.78 -17.48
C PRO A 250 -5.02 -3.15 -18.00
N ALA A 251 -5.36 -3.26 -19.29
CA ALA A 251 -5.65 -4.55 -19.93
C ALA A 251 -4.45 -5.50 -19.97
N ALA A 252 -3.21 -5.01 -19.85
CA ALA A 252 -2.01 -5.86 -19.89
C ALA A 252 -2.01 -6.96 -18.81
N VAL A 253 -2.59 -6.71 -17.64
CA VAL A 253 -2.71 -7.75 -16.61
C VAL A 253 -3.73 -8.82 -17.00
N LEU A 254 -4.80 -8.49 -17.73
CA LEU A 254 -5.78 -9.45 -18.22
C LEU A 254 -5.15 -10.38 -19.25
N ASP A 255 -4.30 -9.84 -20.14
CA ASP A 255 -3.51 -10.64 -21.09
C ASP A 255 -2.61 -11.64 -20.38
N VAL A 256 -1.93 -11.19 -19.31
CA VAL A 256 -1.06 -12.02 -18.49
C VAL A 256 -1.85 -13.14 -17.79
N ILE A 257 -2.99 -12.80 -17.16
CA ILE A 257 -3.88 -13.78 -16.52
C ILE A 257 -4.32 -14.83 -17.54
N THR A 258 -4.78 -14.39 -18.71
CA THR A 258 -5.23 -15.26 -19.79
C THR A 258 -4.13 -16.18 -20.28
N LYS A 259 -2.96 -15.61 -20.59
CA LYS A 259 -1.81 -16.32 -21.18
C LYS A 259 -1.23 -17.37 -20.23
N TYR A 260 -1.05 -17.02 -18.99
CA TYR A 260 -0.36 -17.86 -18.02
C TYR A 260 -1.30 -18.59 -17.04
N LYS A 261 -2.62 -18.41 -17.22
CA LYS A 261 -3.65 -19.01 -16.36
C LYS A 261 -3.43 -18.68 -14.88
N ALA A 262 -3.13 -17.38 -14.60
CA ALA A 262 -2.91 -16.94 -13.24
C ALA A 262 -4.18 -17.15 -12.39
N THR A 263 -3.97 -17.57 -11.14
CA THR A 263 -5.05 -17.97 -10.22
C THR A 263 -5.27 -16.95 -9.09
N VAL A 264 -4.25 -16.13 -8.79
CA VAL A 264 -4.25 -15.15 -7.70
C VAL A 264 -3.87 -13.79 -8.24
N TYR A 265 -4.73 -12.80 -7.98
CA TYR A 265 -4.50 -11.41 -8.36
C TYR A 265 -4.89 -10.50 -7.21
N TRP A 266 -3.91 -9.84 -6.60
CA TRP A 266 -4.10 -8.88 -5.53
C TRP A 266 -3.98 -7.45 -6.03
N HIS A 267 -4.90 -6.57 -5.62
CA HIS A 267 -4.79 -5.15 -5.96
C HIS A 267 -5.68 -4.26 -5.08
N PRO A 268 -5.33 -2.97 -4.89
CA PRO A 268 -6.10 -2.05 -4.07
C PRO A 268 -7.44 -1.68 -4.71
N ASN A 269 -8.37 -1.18 -3.88
CA ASN A 269 -9.75 -0.89 -4.27
C ASN A 269 -9.88 0.01 -5.50
N PHE A 270 -9.01 1.04 -5.63
CA PHE A 270 -9.07 1.93 -6.79
C PHE A 270 -8.85 1.20 -8.12
N ALA A 271 -8.09 0.11 -8.11
CA ALA A 271 -7.78 -0.65 -9.32
C ALA A 271 -9.00 -1.39 -9.86
N PHE A 272 -9.94 -1.82 -9.00
CA PHE A 272 -11.22 -2.37 -9.42
C PHE A 272 -11.98 -1.37 -10.31
N ASN A 273 -12.13 -0.14 -9.83
CA ASN A 273 -12.80 0.93 -10.58
C ASN A 273 -12.00 1.35 -11.81
N PHE A 274 -10.68 1.47 -11.67
CA PHE A 274 -9.80 1.90 -12.76
C PHE A 274 -9.86 0.92 -13.94
N MET A 275 -9.73 -0.38 -13.68
CA MET A 275 -9.82 -1.41 -14.71
C MET A 275 -11.22 -1.45 -15.34
N ALA A 276 -12.28 -1.45 -14.53
CA ALA A 276 -13.64 -1.51 -15.03
C ALA A 276 -14.02 -0.35 -15.95
N LYS A 277 -13.45 0.86 -15.70
CA LYS A 277 -13.71 2.08 -16.48
C LYS A 277 -12.73 2.29 -17.65
N ARG A 278 -11.50 1.80 -17.56
CA ARG A 278 -10.42 2.12 -18.51
C ARG A 278 -10.18 1.05 -19.56
N VAL A 279 -10.40 -0.22 -19.22
CA VAL A 279 -10.27 -1.32 -20.18
C VAL A 279 -11.37 -1.20 -21.21
N LYS A 280 -10.98 -1.04 -22.46
CA LYS A 280 -11.89 -0.88 -23.59
C LYS A 280 -12.52 -2.23 -23.96
N GLU A 281 -13.63 -2.16 -24.71
CA GLU A 281 -14.37 -3.36 -25.11
C GLU A 281 -13.55 -4.25 -26.05
N GLU A 282 -12.86 -3.64 -27.00
CA GLU A 282 -11.99 -4.33 -27.93
C GLU A 282 -10.79 -5.03 -27.27
N GLU A 283 -10.33 -4.54 -26.12
CA GLU A 283 -9.24 -5.15 -25.35
C GLU A 283 -9.69 -6.41 -24.60
N LEU A 284 -10.98 -6.71 -24.55
CA LEU A 284 -11.52 -7.94 -23.95
C LEU A 284 -11.58 -9.10 -24.94
N ALA A 285 -11.30 -8.87 -26.23
CA ALA A 285 -11.28 -9.94 -27.21
C ALA A 285 -10.18 -10.98 -26.87
N GLY A 286 -10.59 -12.24 -26.67
CA GLY A 286 -9.69 -13.33 -26.30
C GLY A 286 -9.26 -13.37 -24.84
N VAL A 287 -9.71 -12.45 -23.99
CA VAL A 287 -9.48 -12.48 -22.55
C VAL A 287 -10.31 -13.61 -21.90
N ASP A 288 -9.65 -14.37 -21.02
CA ASP A 288 -10.26 -15.43 -20.24
C ASP A 288 -9.76 -15.35 -18.77
N LEU A 289 -10.66 -14.98 -17.86
CA LEU A 289 -10.38 -14.83 -16.44
C LEU A 289 -10.88 -16.01 -15.60
N SER A 290 -11.31 -17.10 -16.23
CA SER A 290 -11.87 -18.27 -15.54
C SER A 290 -10.87 -19.01 -14.64
N SER A 291 -9.58 -18.76 -14.82
CA SER A 291 -8.53 -19.29 -13.95
C SER A 291 -8.41 -18.58 -12.60
N LEU A 292 -8.90 -17.35 -12.48
CA LEU A 292 -8.84 -16.61 -11.22
C LEU A 292 -9.74 -17.24 -10.16
N ARG A 293 -9.14 -17.62 -9.04
CA ARG A 293 -9.84 -18.13 -7.86
C ARG A 293 -9.72 -17.24 -6.63
N LEU A 294 -8.81 -16.26 -6.71
CA LEU A 294 -8.65 -15.22 -5.72
C LEU A 294 -8.32 -13.89 -6.40
N CYS A 295 -9.23 -12.94 -6.30
CA CYS A 295 -9.07 -11.56 -6.72
C CYS A 295 -9.25 -10.69 -5.48
N GLY A 296 -8.13 -10.36 -4.82
CA GLY A 296 -8.16 -9.78 -3.49
C GLY A 296 -8.09 -8.26 -3.49
N ASN A 297 -8.83 -7.66 -2.54
CA ASN A 297 -8.94 -6.23 -2.30
C ASN A 297 -8.43 -5.87 -0.90
N GLY A 298 -7.73 -4.73 -0.75
CA GLY A 298 -7.25 -4.23 0.54
C GLY A 298 -6.38 -2.97 0.39
N ALA A 299 -5.54 -2.69 1.39
CA ALA A 299 -4.62 -1.56 1.48
C ALA A 299 -5.28 -0.16 1.54
N GLU A 300 -6.56 -0.04 1.24
CA GLU A 300 -7.38 1.17 1.32
C GLU A 300 -8.85 0.78 1.59
N PRO A 301 -9.75 1.74 1.87
CA PRO A 301 -11.17 1.42 2.10
C PRO A 301 -11.76 0.64 0.93
N CYS A 302 -12.28 -0.55 1.23
CA CYS A 302 -12.90 -1.43 0.25
C CYS A 302 -14.37 -1.07 0.09
N LEU A 303 -14.78 -0.81 -1.16
CA LEU A 303 -16.15 -0.35 -1.46
C LEU A 303 -16.95 -1.45 -2.13
N TYR A 304 -18.20 -1.60 -1.70
CA TYR A 304 -19.16 -2.55 -2.29
C TYR A 304 -19.35 -2.31 -3.79
N GLU A 305 -19.53 -1.04 -4.18
CA GLU A 305 -19.74 -0.64 -5.58
C GLU A 305 -18.54 -0.98 -6.47
N SER A 306 -17.32 -0.94 -5.92
CA SER A 306 -16.10 -1.29 -6.67
C SER A 306 -16.11 -2.77 -7.04
N HIS A 307 -16.46 -3.65 -6.10
CA HIS A 307 -16.61 -5.09 -6.34
C HIS A 307 -17.72 -5.39 -7.36
N GLU A 308 -18.89 -4.74 -7.22
CA GLU A 308 -20.02 -4.91 -8.14
C GLU A 308 -19.67 -4.48 -9.56
N MET A 309 -19.04 -3.32 -9.70
CA MET A 309 -18.64 -2.78 -10.99
C MET A 309 -17.66 -3.72 -11.71
N PHE A 310 -16.64 -4.17 -11.01
CA PHE A 310 -15.63 -5.08 -11.53
C PHE A 310 -16.23 -6.44 -11.93
N ALA A 311 -16.96 -7.07 -11.02
CA ALA A 311 -17.57 -8.37 -11.25
C ALA A 311 -18.51 -8.34 -12.46
N ARG A 312 -19.38 -7.32 -12.56
CA ARG A 312 -20.29 -7.14 -13.68
C ARG A 312 -19.56 -6.91 -15.00
N ARG A 313 -18.50 -6.07 -14.98
CA ARG A 313 -17.72 -5.73 -16.18
C ARG A 313 -17.01 -6.94 -16.78
N PHE A 314 -16.43 -7.79 -15.95
CA PHE A 314 -15.59 -8.89 -16.39
C PHE A 314 -16.27 -10.27 -16.38
N ALA A 315 -17.54 -10.37 -15.97
CA ALA A 315 -18.31 -11.63 -15.99
C ALA A 315 -18.32 -12.28 -17.39
N LYS A 316 -18.44 -11.48 -18.43
CA LYS A 316 -18.50 -11.96 -19.83
C LYS A 316 -17.19 -12.56 -20.37
N VAL A 317 -16.08 -12.31 -19.68
CA VAL A 317 -14.78 -12.90 -19.98
C VAL A 317 -14.34 -13.91 -18.91
N GLY A 318 -15.31 -14.52 -18.23
CA GLY A 318 -15.10 -15.66 -17.34
C GLY A 318 -14.75 -15.30 -15.90
N PHE A 319 -14.80 -14.02 -15.49
CA PHE A 319 -14.59 -13.69 -14.08
C PHE A 319 -15.72 -14.22 -13.20
N ASP A 320 -15.37 -15.07 -12.24
CA ASP A 320 -16.32 -15.57 -11.24
C ASP A 320 -16.30 -14.66 -10.01
N ARG A 321 -17.46 -14.09 -9.65
CA ARG A 321 -17.62 -13.23 -8.48
C ARG A 321 -17.15 -13.89 -7.16
N ARG A 322 -17.23 -15.22 -7.05
CA ARG A 322 -16.77 -15.96 -5.87
C ARG A 322 -15.25 -15.85 -5.66
N ALA A 323 -14.50 -15.48 -6.71
CA ALA A 323 -13.07 -15.22 -6.59
C ALA A 323 -12.74 -13.94 -5.81
N LEU A 324 -13.72 -13.05 -5.57
CA LEU A 324 -13.48 -11.85 -4.76
C LEU A 324 -13.05 -12.23 -3.35
N GLY A 325 -11.96 -11.64 -2.90
CA GLY A 325 -11.45 -11.71 -1.55
C GLY A 325 -11.21 -10.32 -0.99
N ILE A 326 -11.16 -10.19 0.32
CA ILE A 326 -10.85 -8.95 1.00
C ILE A 326 -9.90 -9.24 2.14
N VAL A 327 -8.93 -8.35 2.36
CA VAL A 327 -7.98 -8.46 3.46
C VAL A 327 -7.77 -7.13 4.15
N TYR A 328 -7.43 -7.20 5.43
CA TYR A 328 -7.06 -6.04 6.24
C TYR A 328 -5.77 -6.33 7.00
N GLY A 329 -4.90 -5.35 7.01
CA GLY A 329 -3.64 -5.32 7.73
C GLY A 329 -2.79 -4.11 7.35
N MET A 330 -1.55 -4.12 7.80
CA MET A 330 -0.58 -3.05 7.60
C MET A 330 0.84 -3.60 7.82
N ALA A 331 1.84 -2.80 7.47
CA ALA A 331 3.26 -3.21 7.58
C ALA A 331 3.66 -3.66 9.00
N GLU A 332 3.03 -3.11 10.04
CA GLU A 332 3.31 -3.42 11.44
C GLU A 332 2.83 -4.82 11.88
N VAL A 333 1.97 -5.45 11.08
CA VAL A 333 1.58 -6.87 11.22
C VAL A 333 1.99 -7.66 9.97
N VAL A 334 3.10 -7.25 9.34
CA VAL A 334 3.67 -7.74 8.08
C VAL A 334 2.89 -7.25 6.87
N ASN A 335 1.62 -7.64 6.72
CA ASN A 335 0.73 -7.20 5.67
C ASN A 335 -0.72 -7.51 6.03
N SER A 336 -1.20 -8.75 5.81
CA SER A 336 -2.61 -9.14 5.93
C SER A 336 -2.81 -10.14 7.05
N VAL A 337 -3.70 -9.82 7.99
CA VAL A 337 -3.95 -10.68 9.17
C VAL A 337 -5.44 -10.97 9.42
N ILE A 338 -6.32 -10.31 8.66
CA ILE A 338 -7.78 -10.49 8.71
C ILE A 338 -8.27 -10.62 7.27
N GLY A 339 -9.25 -11.47 7.00
CA GLY A 339 -9.77 -11.63 5.65
C GLY A 339 -11.12 -12.32 5.53
N ALA A 340 -11.70 -12.24 4.32
CA ALA A 340 -12.93 -12.89 3.90
C ALA A 340 -12.90 -13.21 2.40
N GLY A 341 -13.73 -14.16 1.96
CA GLY A 341 -13.94 -14.49 0.55
C GLY A 341 -12.88 -15.41 -0.05
N GLY A 342 -12.83 -15.44 -1.39
CA GLY A 342 -12.02 -16.40 -2.16
C GLY A 342 -12.73 -17.74 -2.38
N MET A 343 -12.17 -18.58 -3.25
CA MET A 343 -12.83 -19.82 -3.70
C MET A 343 -12.28 -21.10 -3.05
N ARG A 344 -11.22 -21.02 -2.26
CA ARG A 344 -10.59 -22.17 -1.58
C ARG A 344 -10.28 -21.85 -0.12
N GLY A 345 -9.92 -22.89 0.64
CA GLY A 345 -9.59 -22.77 2.06
C GLY A 345 -10.79 -22.35 2.93
N PRO A 346 -10.55 -22.04 4.20
CA PRO A 346 -11.56 -21.52 5.10
C PRO A 346 -12.26 -20.25 4.59
N GLY A 347 -11.58 -19.40 3.82
CA GLY A 347 -12.13 -18.20 3.19
C GLY A 347 -13.35 -18.47 2.31
N ALA A 348 -13.43 -19.61 1.65
CA ALA A 348 -14.58 -20.00 0.82
C ALA A 348 -15.88 -20.17 1.64
N SER A 349 -15.76 -20.45 2.94
CA SER A 349 -16.88 -20.55 3.89
C SER A 349 -17.17 -19.25 4.64
N GLU A 350 -16.34 -18.23 4.43
CA GLU A 350 -16.48 -16.89 5.04
C GLU A 350 -16.72 -15.84 3.93
N PRO A 351 -17.94 -15.77 3.38
CA PRO A 351 -18.22 -14.84 2.28
C PRO A 351 -18.07 -13.39 2.75
N ILE A 352 -17.68 -12.51 1.82
CA ILE A 352 -17.66 -11.07 2.09
C ILE A 352 -19.09 -10.63 2.42
N ARG A 353 -19.29 -10.14 3.63
CA ARG A 353 -20.58 -9.66 4.10
C ARG A 353 -20.73 -8.17 3.86
N VAL A 354 -21.95 -7.75 3.56
CA VAL A 354 -22.33 -6.34 3.45
C VAL A 354 -23.25 -6.02 4.63
N ASP A 355 -22.84 -5.06 5.44
CA ASP A 355 -23.67 -4.52 6.54
C ASP A 355 -24.14 -3.13 6.14
N THR A 356 -25.43 -2.92 5.92
CA THR A 356 -25.96 -1.60 5.61
C THR A 356 -26.34 -0.92 6.91
N ILE A 357 -25.67 0.19 7.21
CA ILE A 357 -25.83 0.95 8.46
C ILE A 357 -26.36 2.35 8.21
N ASP A 358 -27.01 2.91 9.23
CA ASP A 358 -27.45 4.31 9.22
C ASP A 358 -26.24 5.25 9.28
N ARG A 359 -26.05 6.07 8.24
CA ARG A 359 -24.93 7.02 8.13
C ARG A 359 -24.96 8.06 9.24
N LYS A 360 -26.15 8.56 9.61
CA LYS A 360 -26.31 9.58 10.65
C LYS A 360 -25.95 9.04 12.03
N ALA A 361 -26.41 7.83 12.36
CA ALA A 361 -26.02 7.17 13.61
C ALA A 361 -24.50 6.90 13.68
N LEU A 362 -23.88 6.55 12.54
CA LEU A 362 -22.42 6.37 12.46
C LEU A 362 -21.68 7.69 12.77
N GLN A 363 -22.12 8.80 12.21
CA GLN A 363 -21.47 10.12 12.32
C GLN A 363 -21.69 10.77 13.68
N GLU A 364 -22.93 10.79 14.17
CA GLU A 364 -23.32 11.51 15.38
C GLU A 364 -23.19 10.68 16.67
N GLN A 365 -23.43 9.36 16.59
CA GLN A 365 -23.53 8.50 17.78
C GLN A 365 -22.40 7.47 17.88
N HIS A 366 -21.52 7.43 16.89
CA HIS A 366 -20.45 6.40 16.77
C HIS A 366 -21.01 4.96 16.84
N LYS A 367 -22.21 4.74 16.24
CA LYS A 367 -22.91 3.47 16.24
C LYS A 367 -23.20 2.97 14.83
N ALA A 368 -22.90 1.68 14.59
CA ALA A 368 -23.25 0.99 13.36
C ALA A 368 -24.68 0.42 13.49
N VAL A 369 -25.69 1.29 13.40
CA VAL A 369 -27.09 0.90 13.49
C VAL A 369 -27.52 0.29 12.16
N PRO A 370 -27.92 -1.01 12.12
CA PRO A 370 -28.30 -1.66 10.88
C PRO A 370 -29.62 -1.10 10.33
N VAL A 371 -29.66 -0.92 9.01
CA VAL A 371 -30.86 -0.52 8.26
C VAL A 371 -31.02 -1.44 7.03
N PRO A 372 -32.23 -1.58 6.49
CA PRO A 372 -32.45 -2.38 5.27
C PRO A 372 -31.59 -1.88 4.11
N ALA A 373 -31.11 -2.80 3.26
CA ALA A 373 -30.39 -2.44 2.04
C ALA A 373 -31.23 -1.52 1.14
N GLY A 374 -30.63 -0.45 0.62
CA GLY A 374 -31.33 0.54 -0.20
C GLY A 374 -32.09 1.62 0.58
N SER A 375 -32.05 1.62 1.93
CA SER A 375 -32.62 2.68 2.76
C SER A 375 -32.00 4.03 2.42
N HIS A 376 -32.81 5.09 2.44
CA HIS A 376 -32.31 6.46 2.33
C HIS A 376 -31.35 6.76 3.50
N GLY A 377 -30.13 7.22 3.19
CA GLY A 377 -29.08 7.42 4.21
C GLY A 377 -28.36 6.14 4.63
N GLY A 378 -28.72 4.98 4.10
CA GLY A 378 -28.00 3.72 4.32
C GLY A 378 -26.61 3.72 3.69
N LEU A 379 -25.60 3.27 4.44
CA LEU A 379 -24.21 3.12 4.01
C LEU A 379 -23.85 1.63 3.97
N PRO A 380 -23.58 1.05 2.79
CA PRO A 380 -23.14 -0.33 2.69
C PRO A 380 -21.66 -0.44 3.10
N MET A 381 -21.39 -1.18 4.17
CA MET A 381 -20.04 -1.46 4.66
C MET A 381 -19.63 -2.88 4.29
N LEU A 382 -18.45 -3.05 3.71
CA LEU A 382 -17.88 -4.38 3.49
C LEU A 382 -17.19 -4.88 4.76
N GLY A 383 -17.58 -6.08 5.19
CA GLY A 383 -16.87 -6.79 6.24
C GLY A 383 -15.52 -7.29 5.72
N VAL A 384 -14.43 -6.87 6.37
CA VAL A 384 -13.09 -7.34 6.02
C VAL A 384 -12.77 -8.72 6.59
N GLY A 385 -13.69 -9.30 7.36
CA GLY A 385 -13.64 -10.70 7.77
C GLY A 385 -13.18 -10.93 9.20
N ARG A 386 -12.52 -12.07 9.42
CA ARG A 386 -12.05 -12.57 10.71
C ARG A 386 -10.52 -12.68 10.72
N GLY A 387 -9.95 -12.67 11.92
CA GLY A 387 -8.51 -12.89 12.11
C GLY A 387 -8.07 -14.26 11.57
N PHE A 388 -6.94 -14.28 10.85
CA PHE A 388 -6.27 -15.52 10.48
C PHE A 388 -5.75 -16.25 11.71
N GLN A 389 -5.36 -17.49 11.57
CA GLN A 389 -4.86 -18.30 12.68
C GLN A 389 -3.75 -17.59 13.47
N GLY A 390 -3.97 -17.39 14.77
CA GLY A 390 -3.03 -16.68 15.66
C GLY A 390 -3.15 -15.15 15.60
N THR A 391 -4.25 -14.62 15.03
CA THR A 391 -4.60 -13.21 15.08
C THR A 391 -5.94 -13.00 15.75
N SER A 392 -5.99 -12.03 16.64
CA SER A 392 -7.20 -11.52 17.31
C SER A 392 -7.30 -10.02 17.11
N PHE A 393 -8.52 -9.50 17.08
CA PHE A 393 -8.78 -8.07 17.08
C PHE A 393 -9.86 -7.71 18.09
N LYS A 394 -9.83 -6.50 18.57
CA LYS A 394 -10.89 -5.89 19.39
C LYS A 394 -11.06 -4.43 18.98
N ILE A 395 -12.22 -3.87 19.29
CA ILE A 395 -12.52 -2.46 19.11
C ILE A 395 -12.47 -1.80 20.47
N VAL A 396 -11.73 -0.69 20.57
CA VAL A 396 -11.48 -0.02 21.86
C VAL A 396 -11.83 1.47 21.80
N ASP A 397 -12.16 2.04 22.96
CA ASP A 397 -12.30 3.48 23.15
C ASP A 397 -10.94 4.19 23.30
N ASP A 398 -10.97 5.49 23.62
CA ASP A 398 -9.77 6.31 23.82
C ASP A 398 -8.95 5.89 25.08
N ASP A 399 -9.60 5.24 26.06
CA ASP A 399 -8.96 4.65 27.24
C ASP A 399 -8.42 3.22 26.96
N ARG A 400 -8.48 2.75 25.70
CA ARG A 400 -8.10 1.37 25.26
C ARG A 400 -8.94 0.26 25.90
N LYS A 401 -10.16 0.57 26.37
CA LYS A 401 -11.14 -0.43 26.86
C LYS A 401 -11.97 -0.95 25.70
N GLU A 402 -12.22 -2.26 25.67
CA GLU A 402 -13.04 -2.88 24.65
C GLU A 402 -14.49 -2.36 24.72
N VAL A 403 -15.02 -1.98 23.55
CA VAL A 403 -16.40 -1.50 23.41
C VAL A 403 -17.32 -2.60 22.90
N PRO A 404 -18.64 -2.50 23.17
CA PRO A 404 -19.63 -3.45 22.65
C PRO A 404 -19.65 -3.51 21.12
N ASP A 405 -20.13 -4.63 20.59
CA ASP A 405 -20.40 -4.80 19.16
C ASP A 405 -21.24 -3.63 18.62
N ARG A 406 -20.99 -3.26 17.35
CA ARG A 406 -21.62 -2.14 16.66
C ARG A 406 -21.33 -0.76 17.25
N THR A 407 -20.34 -0.65 18.13
CA THR A 407 -19.79 0.63 18.56
C THR A 407 -18.47 0.88 17.79
N VAL A 408 -18.33 2.08 17.22
CA VAL A 408 -17.11 2.48 16.53
C VAL A 408 -16.04 2.86 17.54
N GLY A 409 -14.85 2.36 17.33
CA GLY A 409 -13.66 2.66 18.13
C GLY A 409 -12.40 2.33 17.36
N GLU A 410 -11.24 2.45 18.03
CA GLU A 410 -9.95 2.10 17.42
C GLU A 410 -9.80 0.57 17.32
N ILE A 411 -9.31 0.11 16.17
CA ILE A 411 -9.02 -1.30 15.92
C ILE A 411 -7.69 -1.65 16.56
N ALA A 412 -7.70 -2.52 17.56
CA ALA A 412 -6.52 -3.09 18.18
C ALA A 412 -6.29 -4.52 17.66
N ILE A 413 -5.05 -4.84 17.27
CA ILE A 413 -4.68 -6.14 16.70
C ILE A 413 -3.62 -6.80 17.60
N GLN A 414 -3.82 -8.07 17.90
CA GLN A 414 -2.82 -8.96 18.48
C GLN A 414 -2.55 -10.09 17.49
N SER A 415 -1.29 -10.27 17.08
CA SER A 415 -0.93 -11.24 16.06
C SER A 415 0.49 -11.79 16.29
N ARG A 416 0.68 -13.05 15.90
CA ARG A 416 2.02 -13.63 15.77
C ARG A 416 2.86 -13.01 14.65
N CYS A 417 2.22 -12.22 13.77
CA CYS A 417 2.84 -11.47 12.68
C CYS A 417 3.29 -10.06 13.11
N LEU A 418 3.16 -9.71 14.40
CA LEU A 418 3.53 -8.38 14.89
C LEU A 418 5.02 -8.11 14.65
N PHE A 419 5.32 -6.90 14.16
CA PHE A 419 6.67 -6.42 13.91
C PHE A 419 7.49 -6.31 15.22
N HIS A 420 8.82 -6.19 15.11
CA HIS A 420 9.69 -5.93 16.26
C HIS A 420 9.58 -4.50 16.79
N GLY A 421 9.05 -3.61 16.00
CA GLY A 421 8.95 -2.18 16.26
C GLY A 421 9.40 -1.35 15.06
N TYR A 422 9.33 -0.04 15.21
CA TYR A 422 9.86 0.86 14.20
C TYR A 422 11.38 0.97 14.33
N TYR A 423 12.08 0.70 13.25
CA TYR A 423 13.55 0.70 13.22
C TYR A 423 14.12 2.04 13.72
N ARG A 424 14.95 1.99 14.77
CA ARG A 424 15.53 3.15 15.47
C ARG A 424 14.49 4.18 15.92
N ASN A 425 13.31 3.74 16.35
CA ASN A 425 12.26 4.63 16.85
C ASN A 425 11.43 3.92 17.93
N GLU A 426 12.05 3.72 19.09
CA GLU A 426 11.45 3.03 20.24
C GLU A 426 10.27 3.79 20.81
N GLN A 427 10.34 5.14 20.82
CA GLN A 427 9.23 5.96 21.26
C GLN A 427 7.96 5.71 20.43
N ALA A 428 8.07 5.79 19.09
CA ALA A 428 6.94 5.52 18.21
C ALA A 428 6.42 4.08 18.35
N THR A 429 7.31 3.13 18.68
CA THR A 429 6.93 1.75 18.96
C THR A 429 6.11 1.65 20.25
N ALA A 430 6.58 2.24 21.33
CA ALA A 430 5.91 2.24 22.63
C ALA A 430 4.54 2.93 22.59
N GLU A 431 4.39 3.98 21.76
CA GLU A 431 3.10 4.65 21.54
C GLU A 431 2.04 3.74 20.86
N ARG A 432 2.50 2.79 20.02
CA ARG A 432 1.64 1.96 19.18
C ARG A 432 1.49 0.53 19.64
N VAL A 433 2.40 0.02 20.44
CA VAL A 433 2.36 -1.35 20.97
C VAL A 433 2.26 -1.33 22.48
N GLN A 434 1.19 -1.94 23.01
CA GLN A 434 1.00 -2.10 24.44
C GLN A 434 0.41 -3.47 24.74
N ASP A 435 0.99 -4.19 25.69
CA ASP A 435 0.56 -5.52 26.13
C ASP A 435 0.36 -6.53 24.98
N GLY A 436 1.21 -6.43 23.94
CA GLY A 436 1.13 -7.28 22.76
C GLY A 436 0.01 -6.90 21.75
N TRP A 437 -0.70 -5.80 21.98
CA TRP A 437 -1.68 -5.22 21.07
C TRP A 437 -1.07 -4.06 20.31
N TYR A 438 -1.31 -4.03 19.00
CA TYR A 438 -0.96 -2.92 18.12
C TYR A 438 -2.17 -2.01 17.90
N PHE A 439 -1.95 -0.70 18.03
CA PHE A 439 -2.92 0.38 17.87
C PHE A 439 -2.51 1.25 16.69
N GLY A 440 -3.11 0.98 15.53
CA GLY A 440 -2.74 1.62 14.25
C GLY A 440 -3.39 2.98 14.01
N GLY A 441 -4.44 3.31 14.77
CA GLY A 441 -5.28 4.48 14.57
C GLY A 441 -6.36 4.27 13.50
N ASP A 442 -6.55 3.07 12.99
CA ASP A 442 -7.69 2.75 12.13
C ASP A 442 -8.93 2.58 13.00
N LEU A 443 -10.07 3.07 12.52
CA LEU A 443 -11.37 3.01 13.18
C LEU A 443 -12.25 1.95 12.53
N GLY A 444 -13.08 1.31 13.34
CA GLY A 444 -14.03 0.33 12.88
C GLY A 444 -14.99 -0.12 13.94
N TYR A 445 -15.83 -1.08 13.60
CA TYR A 445 -16.70 -1.75 14.53
C TYR A 445 -16.68 -3.27 14.28
N ARG A 446 -17.10 -4.02 15.29
CA ARG A 446 -17.30 -5.46 15.18
C ARG A 446 -18.79 -5.76 15.16
N ALA A 447 -19.23 -6.63 14.25
CA ALA A 447 -20.56 -7.20 14.24
C ALA A 447 -20.50 -8.68 13.88
N GLU A 448 -21.12 -9.56 14.66
CA GLU A 448 -21.11 -11.02 14.47
C GLU A 448 -19.68 -11.61 14.36
N GLY A 449 -18.71 -10.99 15.06
CA GLY A 449 -17.31 -11.38 15.02
C GLY A 449 -16.56 -10.98 13.74
N ILE A 450 -17.17 -10.18 12.85
CA ILE A 450 -16.58 -9.65 11.61
C ILE A 450 -16.16 -8.21 11.87
N LEU A 451 -14.97 -7.86 11.36
CA LEU A 451 -14.47 -6.50 11.38
C LEU A 451 -15.01 -5.69 10.19
N TYR A 452 -15.43 -4.47 10.46
CA TYR A 452 -15.80 -3.45 9.48
C TYR A 452 -14.98 -2.20 9.73
N VAL A 453 -14.22 -1.76 8.73
CA VAL A 453 -13.32 -0.59 8.82
C VAL A 453 -14.06 0.65 8.37
N THR A 454 -14.13 1.69 9.21
CA THR A 454 -14.84 2.93 8.91
C THR A 454 -13.92 4.06 8.46
N GLY A 455 -12.65 4.07 8.89
CA GLY A 455 -11.71 5.12 8.51
C GLY A 455 -10.45 5.15 9.37
N ARG A 456 -9.82 6.33 9.45
CA ARG A 456 -8.65 6.58 10.28
C ARG A 456 -8.90 7.71 11.27
N LYS A 457 -8.47 7.53 12.52
CA LYS A 457 -8.57 8.53 13.59
C LYS A 457 -7.87 9.84 13.22
N SER A 458 -6.69 9.77 12.60
CA SER A 458 -5.91 10.94 12.16
C SER A 458 -6.51 11.68 10.97
N ASP A 459 -7.43 11.07 10.26
CA ASP A 459 -8.00 11.61 9.02
C ASP A 459 -9.43 12.13 9.23
N LEU A 460 -10.07 11.79 10.37
CA LEU A 460 -11.41 12.28 10.69
C LEU A 460 -11.46 13.81 10.70
N ILE A 461 -12.50 14.35 10.10
CA ILE A 461 -12.84 15.76 10.15
C ILE A 461 -13.94 15.92 11.18
N ILE A 462 -13.72 16.75 12.20
CA ILE A 462 -14.64 16.94 13.31
C ILE A 462 -15.27 18.33 13.20
N ILE A 463 -16.56 18.39 12.88
CA ILE A 463 -17.29 19.66 12.73
C ILE A 463 -18.51 19.64 13.64
N GLY A 464 -18.56 20.55 14.59
CA GLY A 464 -19.70 20.65 15.53
C GLY A 464 -19.90 19.38 16.38
N GLY A 465 -18.86 18.59 16.58
CA GLY A 465 -18.91 17.30 17.30
C GLY A 465 -19.28 16.10 16.43
N GLU A 466 -19.54 16.29 15.14
CA GLU A 466 -19.83 15.23 14.18
C GLU A 466 -18.55 14.72 13.51
N ASN A 467 -18.42 13.41 13.36
CA ASN A 467 -17.32 12.75 12.66
C ASN A 467 -17.62 12.62 11.17
N ILE A 468 -16.83 13.29 10.36
CA ILE A 468 -16.93 13.24 8.90
C ILE A 468 -15.74 12.48 8.35
N TYR A 469 -16.02 11.47 7.57
CA TYR A 469 -15.02 10.63 6.95
C TYR A 469 -14.58 11.25 5.62
N PRO A 470 -13.32 11.68 5.46
CA PRO A 470 -12.83 12.35 4.24
C PRO A 470 -13.09 11.56 2.97
N GLN A 471 -12.94 10.24 3.04
CA GLN A 471 -13.14 9.35 1.90
C GLN A 471 -14.56 9.39 1.34
N ASP A 472 -15.58 9.65 2.16
CA ASP A 472 -16.96 9.79 1.68
C ASP A 472 -17.11 11.01 0.78
N ILE A 473 -16.46 12.11 1.16
CA ILE A 473 -16.43 13.35 0.37
C ILE A 473 -15.60 13.15 -0.90
N GLU A 474 -14.40 12.57 -0.76
CA GLU A 474 -13.47 12.34 -1.85
C GLU A 474 -14.10 11.43 -2.93
N TYR A 475 -14.83 10.40 -2.50
CA TYR A 475 -15.55 9.51 -3.41
C TYR A 475 -16.69 10.22 -4.14
N MET A 476 -17.54 10.95 -3.40
CA MET A 476 -18.67 11.72 -3.93
C MET A 476 -18.21 12.76 -4.95
N VAL A 477 -17.16 13.50 -4.65
CA VAL A 477 -16.60 14.54 -5.55
C VAL A 477 -15.98 13.90 -6.80
N ALA A 478 -15.40 12.71 -6.68
CA ALA A 478 -14.84 11.98 -7.81
C ALA A 478 -15.91 11.43 -8.79
N GLU A 479 -17.20 11.47 -8.45
CA GLU A 479 -18.31 11.16 -9.37
C GLU A 479 -18.43 12.19 -10.50
N HIS A 480 -17.97 13.43 -10.26
CA HIS A 480 -18.08 14.49 -11.26
C HIS A 480 -17.18 14.21 -12.49
N PRO A 481 -17.71 14.29 -13.74
CA PRO A 481 -16.96 13.91 -14.95
C PRO A 481 -15.66 14.70 -15.18
N GLN A 482 -15.61 15.95 -14.73
CA GLN A 482 -14.44 16.83 -14.89
C GLN A 482 -13.39 16.66 -13.80
N VAL A 483 -13.66 15.88 -12.75
CA VAL A 483 -12.67 15.58 -11.70
C VAL A 483 -11.72 14.50 -12.17
N VAL A 484 -10.43 14.68 -11.89
CA VAL A 484 -9.42 13.66 -12.15
C VAL A 484 -9.58 12.54 -11.12
N ALA A 485 -9.79 11.32 -11.59
CA ALA A 485 -10.06 10.16 -10.74
C ALA A 485 -8.96 9.94 -9.68
N GLY A 486 -9.37 9.78 -8.41
CA GLY A 486 -8.47 9.59 -7.28
C GLY A 486 -7.59 10.81 -6.95
N ARG A 487 -8.02 12.00 -7.38
CA ARG A 487 -7.33 13.28 -7.17
C ARG A 487 -8.24 14.29 -6.49
N VAL A 488 -8.79 13.90 -5.34
CA VAL A 488 -9.59 14.74 -4.45
C VAL A 488 -9.02 14.58 -3.05
N ALA A 489 -8.94 15.67 -2.30
CA ALA A 489 -8.58 15.67 -0.89
C ALA A 489 -9.63 16.44 -0.09
N ALA A 490 -10.23 15.81 0.92
CA ALA A 490 -11.05 16.46 1.92
C ALA A 490 -10.25 16.58 3.22
N ILE A 491 -10.19 17.77 3.80
CA ILE A 491 -9.30 18.10 4.92
C ILE A 491 -10.05 18.95 5.93
N GLY A 492 -10.00 18.54 7.22
CA GLY A 492 -10.42 19.38 8.33
C GLY A 492 -9.30 20.33 8.74
N VAL A 493 -9.64 21.59 8.94
CA VAL A 493 -8.72 22.63 9.41
C VAL A 493 -9.29 23.27 10.65
N GLU A 494 -8.51 23.30 11.73
CA GLU A 494 -8.91 23.93 12.99
C GLU A 494 -9.27 25.41 12.78
N ASP A 495 -10.41 25.80 13.33
CA ASP A 495 -10.86 27.18 13.38
C ASP A 495 -11.05 27.62 14.83
N ALA A 496 -10.14 28.45 15.30
CA ALA A 496 -10.12 28.91 16.68
C ALA A 496 -11.34 29.80 17.06
N GLU A 497 -11.97 30.46 16.08
CA GLU A 497 -13.15 31.29 16.33
C GLU A 497 -14.41 30.45 16.48
N LEU A 498 -14.50 29.37 15.70
CA LEU A 498 -15.63 28.44 15.78
C LEU A 498 -15.46 27.36 16.85
N GLY A 499 -14.22 27.14 17.33
CA GLY A 499 -13.91 26.06 18.27
C GLY A 499 -14.12 24.65 17.68
N THR A 500 -14.08 24.52 16.36
CA THR A 500 -14.26 23.28 15.61
C THR A 500 -13.49 23.34 14.29
N GLN A 501 -13.48 22.25 13.52
CA GLN A 501 -12.82 22.27 12.22
C GLN A 501 -13.73 22.85 11.13
N LYS A 502 -13.09 23.43 10.10
CA LYS A 502 -13.69 23.79 8.81
C LYS A 502 -13.34 22.76 7.76
N LEU A 503 -14.29 22.43 6.89
CA LEU A 503 -14.06 21.53 5.76
C LEU A 503 -13.49 22.28 4.56
N ILE A 504 -12.33 21.80 4.11
CA ILE A 504 -11.71 22.22 2.84
C ILE A 504 -11.71 21.02 1.88
N VAL A 505 -12.12 21.25 0.64
CA VAL A 505 -12.03 20.25 -0.43
C VAL A 505 -11.13 20.76 -1.53
N ILE A 506 -10.16 19.94 -1.96
CA ILE A 506 -9.27 20.21 -3.09
C ILE A 506 -9.55 19.16 -4.14
N ALA A 507 -9.92 19.56 -5.36
CA ALA A 507 -10.17 18.64 -6.46
C ALA A 507 -9.33 19.03 -7.69
N GLU A 508 -8.60 18.07 -8.29
CA GLU A 508 -7.93 18.31 -9.57
C GLU A 508 -8.93 18.24 -10.70
N SER A 509 -8.95 19.28 -11.54
CA SER A 509 -9.79 19.37 -12.74
C SER A 509 -9.09 18.81 -13.97
N LYS A 510 -9.87 18.25 -14.91
CA LYS A 510 -9.42 17.90 -16.26
C LYS A 510 -9.42 19.09 -17.22
N SER A 511 -10.04 20.19 -16.83
CA SER A 511 -10.21 21.41 -17.62
C SER A 511 -9.59 22.59 -16.88
N ASP A 512 -9.00 23.50 -17.63
CA ASP A 512 -8.51 24.79 -17.12
C ASP A 512 -9.53 25.93 -17.31
N ASP A 513 -10.75 25.61 -17.82
CA ASP A 513 -11.81 26.57 -18.05
C ASP A 513 -12.40 27.06 -16.70
N PRO A 514 -12.38 28.37 -16.41
CA PRO A 514 -12.96 28.96 -15.19
C PRO A 514 -14.44 28.62 -15.01
N ALA A 515 -15.23 28.50 -16.09
CA ALA A 515 -16.65 28.15 -15.99
C ALA A 515 -16.86 26.73 -15.47
N VAL A 516 -15.98 25.80 -15.88
CA VAL A 516 -15.96 24.40 -15.38
C VAL A 516 -15.52 24.39 -13.91
N HIS A 517 -14.56 25.23 -13.51
CA HIS A 517 -14.13 25.35 -12.12
C HIS A 517 -15.28 25.86 -11.24
N ASP A 518 -16.02 26.89 -11.68
CA ASP A 518 -17.18 27.42 -10.94
C ASP A 518 -18.30 26.37 -10.81
N GLU A 519 -18.54 25.59 -11.86
CA GLU A 519 -19.51 24.49 -11.81
C GLU A 519 -19.08 23.43 -10.78
N LEU A 520 -17.81 23.05 -10.80
CA LEU A 520 -17.26 22.06 -9.88
C LEU A 520 -17.37 22.54 -8.41
N VAL A 521 -17.07 23.82 -8.12
CA VAL A 521 -17.23 24.41 -6.79
C VAL A 521 -18.69 24.33 -6.33
N ARG A 522 -19.65 24.69 -7.21
CA ARG A 522 -21.09 24.61 -6.90
C ARG A 522 -21.53 23.15 -6.68
N PHE A 523 -21.07 22.23 -7.51
CA PHE A 523 -21.33 20.80 -7.37
C PHE A 523 -20.86 20.29 -6.00
N VAL A 524 -19.59 20.51 -5.64
CA VAL A 524 -19.02 20.04 -4.37
C VAL A 524 -19.81 20.57 -3.17
N ARG A 525 -20.09 21.87 -3.14
CA ARG A 525 -20.85 22.48 -2.04
C ARG A 525 -22.25 21.92 -1.92
N ARG A 526 -22.95 21.74 -3.05
CA ARG A 526 -24.31 21.17 -3.08
C ARG A 526 -24.33 19.74 -2.58
N GLU A 527 -23.46 18.88 -3.13
CA GLU A 527 -23.45 17.45 -2.80
C GLU A 527 -23.02 17.20 -1.35
N VAL A 528 -22.00 17.92 -0.86
CA VAL A 528 -21.57 17.83 0.55
C VAL A 528 -22.70 18.24 1.49
N ALA A 529 -23.37 19.35 1.22
CA ALA A 529 -24.49 19.79 2.03
C ALA A 529 -25.68 18.83 1.96
N ALA A 530 -26.02 18.32 0.77
CA ALA A 530 -27.20 17.47 0.58
C ALA A 530 -27.01 16.06 1.19
N ARG A 531 -25.81 15.48 1.05
CA ARG A 531 -25.56 14.08 1.46
C ARG A 531 -25.00 13.95 2.88
N LEU A 532 -24.27 14.96 3.38
CA LEU A 532 -23.62 14.91 4.68
C LEU A 532 -24.11 15.95 5.68
N ASN A 533 -25.01 16.85 5.25
CA ASN A 533 -25.50 17.98 6.07
C ASN A 533 -24.37 18.87 6.62
N VAL A 534 -23.26 18.97 5.92
CA VAL A 534 -22.08 19.72 6.32
C VAL A 534 -21.82 20.84 5.34
N ARG A 535 -21.43 22.00 5.86
CA ARG A 535 -20.98 23.13 5.04
C ARG A 535 -19.53 22.88 4.59
N CYS A 536 -19.28 22.94 3.28
CA CYS A 536 -17.94 23.02 2.75
C CYS A 536 -17.50 24.50 2.70
N ASP A 537 -16.53 24.88 3.54
CA ASP A 537 -16.09 26.27 3.67
C ASP A 537 -15.32 26.74 2.45
N ARG A 538 -14.36 25.94 2.01
CA ARG A 538 -13.58 26.24 0.81
C ARG A 538 -13.47 25.04 -0.12
N VAL A 539 -13.61 25.31 -1.41
CA VAL A 539 -13.34 24.35 -2.48
C VAL A 539 -12.27 24.94 -3.38
N TYR A 540 -11.16 24.22 -3.49
CA TYR A 540 -10.08 24.60 -4.38
C TYR A 540 -10.09 23.67 -5.60
N VAL A 541 -10.13 24.25 -6.78
CA VAL A 541 -9.94 23.52 -8.03
C VAL A 541 -8.47 23.65 -8.43
N ALA A 542 -7.76 22.54 -8.37
CA ALA A 542 -6.33 22.50 -8.62
C ALA A 542 -6.02 21.99 -10.05
N PRO A 543 -4.92 22.42 -10.67
CA PRO A 543 -4.47 21.88 -11.93
C PRO A 543 -4.04 20.42 -11.80
N HIS A 544 -4.02 19.69 -12.90
CA HIS A 544 -3.63 18.28 -12.91
C HIS A 544 -2.22 18.06 -12.32
N LYS A 545 -2.08 17.05 -11.45
CA LYS A 545 -0.86 16.68 -10.70
C LYS A 545 -0.47 17.65 -9.57
N TRP A 546 -1.34 18.55 -9.15
CA TRP A 546 -1.05 19.44 -8.04
C TRP A 546 -1.05 18.69 -6.69
N LEU A 547 -2.00 17.77 -6.47
CA LEU A 547 -2.09 17.02 -5.22
C LEU A 547 -0.89 16.08 -5.02
N TYR A 548 -0.23 16.22 -3.87
CA TYR A 548 0.78 15.25 -3.44
C TYR A 548 0.10 13.94 -3.06
N LYS A 549 0.68 12.87 -3.62
CA LYS A 549 0.34 11.50 -3.27
C LYS A 549 1.58 10.78 -2.73
N THR A 550 1.36 9.79 -1.89
CA THR A 550 2.41 8.88 -1.45
C THR A 550 2.90 8.03 -2.63
N SER A 551 4.03 7.36 -2.47
CA SER A 551 4.55 6.40 -3.47
C SER A 551 3.58 5.26 -3.75
N SER A 552 2.71 4.91 -2.79
CA SER A 552 1.62 3.94 -2.95
C SER A 552 0.35 4.53 -3.58
N GLY A 553 0.33 5.83 -3.93
CA GLY A 553 -0.78 6.49 -4.59
C GLY A 553 -1.85 7.07 -3.66
N LYS A 554 -1.70 7.00 -2.33
CA LYS A 554 -2.63 7.60 -1.36
C LYS A 554 -2.46 9.12 -1.29
N ILE A 555 -3.55 9.87 -1.05
CA ILE A 555 -3.50 11.33 -0.86
C ILE A 555 -2.73 11.68 0.43
N SER A 556 -1.80 12.62 0.32
CA SER A 556 -1.03 13.15 1.46
C SER A 556 -1.68 14.43 1.98
N ARG A 557 -2.68 14.33 2.88
CA ARG A 557 -3.54 15.46 3.29
C ARG A 557 -2.75 16.63 3.88
N LEU A 558 -1.95 16.41 4.92
CA LEU A 558 -1.18 17.47 5.58
C LEU A 558 -0.18 18.18 4.64
N PRO A 559 0.63 17.48 3.82
CA PRO A 559 1.47 18.15 2.84
C PRO A 559 0.70 18.97 1.80
N ASN A 560 -0.52 18.53 1.41
CA ASN A 560 -1.37 19.30 0.49
C ASN A 560 -1.96 20.54 1.18
N LEU A 561 -2.33 20.45 2.46
CA LEU A 561 -2.80 21.58 3.25
C LEU A 561 -1.72 22.67 3.32
N ALA A 562 -0.47 22.30 3.56
CA ALA A 562 0.64 23.27 3.65
C ALA A 562 0.89 24.05 2.34
N ARG A 563 0.36 23.56 1.21
CA ARG A 563 0.51 24.20 -0.11
C ARG A 563 -0.68 25.07 -0.53
N LEU A 564 -1.73 25.15 0.26
CA LEU A 564 -2.97 25.87 -0.15
C LEU A 564 -2.73 27.30 -0.59
N ALA A 565 -1.73 27.97 -0.03
CA ALA A 565 -1.35 29.33 -0.44
C ALA A 565 -0.94 29.43 -1.93
N GLU A 566 -0.55 28.34 -2.57
CA GLU A 566 -0.25 28.29 -4.02
C GLU A 566 -1.53 28.39 -4.88
N LEU A 567 -2.68 27.99 -4.32
CA LEU A 567 -3.99 28.03 -4.97
C LEU A 567 -4.81 29.27 -4.60
N GLU A 568 -4.39 30.03 -3.60
CA GLU A 568 -5.02 31.30 -3.28
C GLU A 568 -4.60 32.34 -4.33
N PRO A 569 -5.55 33.12 -4.91
CA PRO A 569 -5.18 34.22 -5.77
C PRO A 569 -4.27 35.13 -4.93
N ARG A 570 -3.08 35.47 -5.45
CA ARG A 570 -2.20 36.47 -4.83
C ARG A 570 -3.05 37.70 -4.57
N ALA A 571 -3.32 37.99 -3.30
CA ALA A 571 -3.96 39.23 -2.92
C ALA A 571 -3.11 40.35 -3.55
N SER A 572 -3.73 41.15 -4.42
CA SER A 572 -3.09 42.31 -5.03
C SER A 572 -2.47 43.09 -3.88
N GLN A 573 -1.15 43.17 -3.85
CA GLN A 573 -0.47 44.13 -2.98
C GLN A 573 -1.12 45.48 -3.22
N PRO A 574 -1.53 46.26 -2.15
CA PRO A 574 -2.02 47.60 -2.34
C PRO A 574 -0.95 48.35 -3.14
N ALA A 575 -1.37 48.98 -4.24
CA ALA A 575 -0.51 49.76 -5.07
C ALA A 575 0.24 50.76 -4.15
N SER A 576 1.56 50.68 -4.17
CA SER A 576 2.40 51.70 -3.52
C SER A 576 1.95 53.06 -4.04
N GLU A 577 1.46 53.95 -3.13
CA GLU A 577 1.17 55.32 -3.46
C GLU A 577 2.41 55.95 -4.15
N PRO A 578 2.22 56.66 -5.27
CA PRO A 578 3.32 57.40 -5.87
C PRO A 578 3.80 58.48 -4.90
N ALA A 579 5.11 58.44 -4.62
CA ALA A 579 5.77 59.49 -3.84
C ALA A 579 5.43 60.85 -4.45
N GLY A 580 4.75 61.68 -3.66
CA GLY A 580 4.45 63.07 -4.03
C GLY A 580 5.74 63.85 -4.33
N PRO A 581 5.67 64.85 -5.21
CA PRO A 581 6.86 65.61 -5.61
C PRO A 581 7.36 66.43 -4.42
N ALA A 582 8.68 66.31 -4.16
CA ALA A 582 9.39 67.15 -3.22
C ALA A 582 9.22 68.62 -3.64
N GLY A 583 8.50 69.40 -2.80
CA GLY A 583 8.38 70.84 -2.92
C GLY A 583 9.68 71.51 -2.53
N SER A 584 10.05 72.44 -3.35
CA SER A 584 11.16 73.39 -3.29
C SER A 584 11.34 74.09 -1.95
#